data_33dfea035b25eab86e242a66c6af3716
#
_entry.id   33dfea035b25eab86e242a66c6af3716
#
_cell.length_a   1.000
_cell.length_b   1.000
_cell.length_c   1.000
_cell.angle_alpha   90.00
_cell.angle_beta   90.00
_cell.angle_gamma   90.00
#
_symmetry.space_group_name_H-M   'P 1'
#
loop_
_entity.id
_entity.type
_entity.pdbx_description
1 polymer ?
#
loop_
_entity_poly.entity_id
_entity_poly.type
_entity_poly.pdbx_seq_one_letter_code
_entity_poly.pdbx_strand_id
1 'polypeptide(L)'
;MPVPLRPIRRVVTGQDAEGRSTVLYDSAAPNVSHGLNAVAKSGAMTDVWVYTGCPVKVSGTRDDGNDPFSFDPPADGGHLRIVHSAEKPAGYDQARDESYKPIREPFLRGNGHTWDRGGNNAFSSPIHKSTTIDWAVLLEGKRTLLLDSGPLPMEKGDTVVQIANWHGWTNPDEHSLMAFVMIGSEDDGRGGKRE
;
A
#
# COMPACT_ATOMS: atom_id res chain seq x y z
N MET A 1 24.30 -0.59 6.46
CA MET A 1 23.87 0.48 5.51
C MET A 1 22.44 0.19 5.14
N PRO A 2 21.56 1.20 5.07
CA PRO A 2 20.18 0.97 4.66
C PRO A 2 20.17 0.29 3.30
N VAL A 3 19.27 -0.69 3.12
CA VAL A 3 19.09 -1.33 1.82
C VAL A 3 18.54 -0.29 0.85
N PRO A 4 19.21 -0.02 -0.29
CA PRO A 4 18.74 0.99 -1.23
C PRO A 4 17.39 0.54 -1.82
N LEU A 5 16.49 1.50 -2.00
CA LEU A 5 15.23 1.28 -2.71
C LEU A 5 15.54 0.82 -4.13
N ARG A 6 15.15 -0.39 -4.49
CA ARG A 6 15.30 -0.88 -5.86
C ARG A 6 14.11 -0.42 -6.72
N PRO A 7 14.34 -0.03 -7.97
CA PRO A 7 13.27 0.19 -8.92
C PRO A 7 12.43 -1.08 -9.09
N ILE A 8 11.12 -0.94 -9.11
CA ILE A 8 10.20 -2.05 -9.43
C ILE A 8 10.08 -2.15 -10.94
N ARG A 9 10.58 -3.23 -11.53
CA ARG A 9 10.37 -3.51 -12.95
C ARG A 9 8.89 -3.77 -13.20
N ARG A 10 8.32 -3.05 -14.16
CA ARG A 10 6.95 -3.19 -14.61
C ARG A 10 6.94 -3.66 -16.05
N VAL A 11 6.23 -4.74 -16.30
CA VAL A 11 6.02 -5.27 -17.65
C VAL A 11 4.52 -5.24 -17.93
N VAL A 12 4.13 -4.59 -19.01
CA VAL A 12 2.75 -4.55 -19.51
C VAL A 12 2.73 -5.23 -20.87
N THR A 13 1.84 -6.18 -21.03
CA THR A 13 1.66 -6.91 -22.28
C THR A 13 0.30 -6.57 -22.90
N GLY A 14 0.21 -6.69 -24.19
CA GLY A 14 -1.01 -6.45 -24.94
C GLY A 14 -0.88 -7.01 -26.35
N GLN A 15 -1.48 -6.34 -27.33
CA GLN A 15 -1.51 -6.76 -28.72
C GLN A 15 -0.94 -5.67 -29.62
N ASP A 16 -0.22 -6.09 -30.65
CA ASP A 16 0.21 -5.24 -31.77
C ASP A 16 -0.95 -4.97 -32.76
N ALA A 17 -0.64 -4.24 -33.85
CA ALA A 17 -1.63 -3.90 -34.88
C ALA A 17 -2.21 -5.13 -35.60
N GLU A 18 -1.49 -6.24 -35.59
CA GLU A 18 -1.90 -7.51 -36.20
C GLU A 18 -2.58 -8.45 -35.20
N GLY A 19 -2.83 -8.00 -33.96
CA GLY A 19 -3.48 -8.76 -32.90
C GLY A 19 -2.58 -9.82 -32.24
N ARG A 20 -1.26 -9.76 -32.45
CA ARG A 20 -0.31 -10.69 -31.82
C ARG A 20 0.10 -10.16 -30.45
N SER A 21 0.24 -11.06 -29.48
CA SER A 21 0.71 -10.70 -28.15
C SER A 21 2.11 -10.09 -28.20
N THR A 22 2.28 -8.96 -27.49
CA THR A 22 3.55 -8.22 -27.44
C THR A 22 3.73 -7.53 -26.09
N VAL A 23 4.95 -7.07 -25.84
CA VAL A 23 5.27 -6.20 -24.71
C VAL A 23 4.99 -4.76 -25.09
N LEU A 24 4.09 -4.10 -24.37
CA LEU A 24 3.77 -2.68 -24.55
C LEU A 24 4.69 -1.78 -23.71
N TYR A 25 5.13 -2.28 -22.55
CA TYR A 25 6.01 -1.56 -21.64
C TYR A 25 6.90 -2.53 -20.87
N ASP A 26 8.19 -2.25 -20.77
CA ASP A 26 9.16 -3.01 -19.95
C ASP A 26 10.25 -2.05 -19.45
N SER A 27 10.05 -1.53 -18.25
CA SER A 27 11.01 -0.64 -17.59
C SER A 27 10.71 -0.54 -16.10
N ALA A 28 11.41 0.36 -15.39
CA ALA A 28 11.02 0.73 -14.02
C ALA A 28 9.63 1.38 -14.01
N ALA A 29 8.79 0.99 -13.07
CA ALA A 29 7.46 1.60 -12.91
C ALA A 29 7.60 3.11 -12.65
N PRO A 30 6.88 3.97 -13.38
CA PRO A 30 7.09 5.42 -13.33
C PRO A 30 6.43 6.10 -12.13
N ASN A 31 5.36 5.52 -11.58
CA ASN A 31 4.51 6.16 -10.58
C ASN A 31 4.98 5.80 -9.17
N VAL A 32 6.04 6.47 -8.70
CA VAL A 32 6.69 6.23 -7.42
C VAL A 32 6.50 7.42 -6.50
N SER A 33 5.99 7.16 -5.29
CA SER A 33 5.99 8.10 -4.17
C SER A 33 7.10 7.71 -3.19
N HIS A 34 8.08 8.57 -3.01
CA HIS A 34 9.18 8.38 -2.07
C HIS A 34 8.82 8.94 -0.70
N GLY A 35 9.25 8.22 0.35
CA GLY A 35 9.01 8.62 1.72
C GLY A 35 7.60 8.27 2.18
N LEU A 36 7.41 7.07 2.71
CA LEU A 36 6.20 6.71 3.45
C LEU A 36 5.96 7.64 4.64
N ASN A 37 7.04 8.25 5.08
CA ASN A 37 7.06 9.31 6.07
C ASN A 37 7.94 10.46 5.57
N ALA A 38 7.39 11.66 5.49
CA ALA A 38 8.09 12.84 4.98
C ALA A 38 9.36 13.19 5.76
N VAL A 39 9.45 12.83 7.04
CA VAL A 39 10.60 13.11 7.91
C VAL A 39 11.70 12.08 7.70
N ALA A 40 11.39 10.80 7.72
CA ALA A 40 12.40 9.74 7.65
C ALA A 40 12.88 9.46 6.22
N LYS A 41 12.14 9.90 5.19
CA LYS A 41 12.40 9.59 3.78
C LYS A 41 12.64 8.09 3.54
N SER A 42 12.06 7.26 4.40
CA SER A 42 12.24 5.82 4.42
C SER A 42 11.16 5.14 3.59
N GLY A 43 11.56 4.28 2.68
CA GLY A 43 10.64 3.51 1.88
C GLY A 43 10.08 4.24 0.65
N ALA A 44 9.28 3.51 -0.12
CA ALA A 44 8.56 4.01 -1.28
C ALA A 44 7.30 3.20 -1.53
N MET A 45 6.32 3.84 -2.16
CA MET A 45 5.16 3.18 -2.77
C MET A 45 5.26 3.32 -4.28
N THR A 46 5.09 2.21 -4.99
CA THR A 46 5.13 2.17 -6.45
C THR A 46 3.82 1.64 -6.97
N ASP A 47 3.04 2.46 -7.66
CA ASP A 47 1.84 2.02 -8.34
C ASP A 47 2.23 1.32 -9.64
N VAL A 48 1.90 0.04 -9.71
CA VAL A 48 2.19 -0.82 -10.86
C VAL A 48 1.06 -0.73 -11.88
N TRP A 49 -0.18 -0.68 -11.41
CA TRP A 49 -1.37 -0.61 -12.25
C TRP A 49 -2.51 0.06 -11.48
N VAL A 50 -3.23 0.96 -12.15
CA VAL A 50 -4.46 1.58 -11.63
C VAL A 50 -5.58 1.31 -12.62
N TYR A 51 -6.80 1.08 -12.15
CA TYR A 51 -7.97 0.92 -12.98
C TYR A 51 -9.20 1.57 -12.35
N THR A 52 -10.16 1.96 -13.18
CA THR A 52 -11.46 2.49 -12.79
C THR A 52 -12.59 1.67 -13.40
N GLY A 53 -13.70 1.57 -12.69
CA GLY A 53 -14.90 0.87 -13.11
C GLY A 53 -14.82 -0.66 -12.98
N CYS A 54 -15.99 -1.27 -12.83
CA CYS A 54 -16.17 -2.72 -12.83
C CYS A 54 -17.38 -3.06 -13.72
N PRO A 55 -17.20 -3.83 -14.81
CA PRO A 55 -15.96 -4.46 -15.28
C PRO A 55 -14.93 -3.45 -15.80
N VAL A 56 -13.66 -3.78 -15.58
CA VAL A 56 -12.53 -2.97 -16.07
C VAL A 56 -12.54 -2.91 -17.59
N LYS A 57 -12.36 -1.72 -18.15
CA LYS A 57 -12.21 -1.52 -19.60
C LYS A 57 -10.75 -1.37 -19.95
N VAL A 58 -10.25 -2.23 -20.80
CA VAL A 58 -8.87 -2.18 -21.30
C VAL A 58 -8.87 -2.15 -22.82
N SER A 59 -7.95 -1.37 -23.41
CA SER A 59 -7.81 -1.29 -24.87
C SER A 59 -7.13 -2.53 -25.45
N GLY A 60 -6.30 -3.20 -24.65
CA GLY A 60 -5.45 -4.30 -25.10
C GLY A 60 -4.24 -3.89 -25.93
N THR A 61 -4.13 -2.61 -26.31
CA THR A 61 -3.12 -2.11 -27.25
C THR A 61 -2.28 -0.95 -26.70
N ARG A 62 -2.54 -0.51 -25.49
CA ARG A 62 -1.81 0.56 -24.80
C ARG A 62 -1.72 0.27 -23.31
N ASP A 63 -0.89 1.02 -22.62
CA ASP A 63 -0.74 0.99 -21.17
C ASP A 63 -1.87 1.76 -20.48
N ASP A 64 -3.01 1.11 -20.29
CA ASP A 64 -4.22 1.73 -19.73
C ASP A 64 -4.15 2.00 -18.21
N GLY A 65 -3.17 1.42 -17.49
CA GLY A 65 -3.07 1.54 -16.03
C GLY A 65 -1.92 2.43 -15.54
N ASN A 66 -1.38 3.29 -16.42
CA ASN A 66 -0.27 4.20 -16.09
C ASN A 66 -0.81 5.57 -15.61
N ASP A 67 -1.58 5.58 -14.53
CA ASP A 67 -2.08 6.82 -13.93
C ASP A 67 -1.08 7.39 -12.91
N PRO A 68 -1.09 8.71 -12.68
CA PRO A 68 -0.29 9.34 -11.63
C PRO A 68 -0.55 8.71 -10.26
N PHE A 69 0.48 8.69 -9.41
CA PHE A 69 0.35 8.15 -8.06
C PHE A 69 -0.79 8.84 -7.29
N SER A 70 -1.69 8.04 -6.72
CA SER A 70 -2.69 8.45 -5.74
C SER A 70 -2.62 7.53 -4.53
N PHE A 71 -2.68 8.08 -3.31
CA PHE A 71 -2.61 7.24 -2.10
C PHE A 71 -3.75 6.22 -2.06
N ASP A 72 -4.98 6.66 -2.26
CA ASP A 72 -6.14 5.79 -2.29
C ASP A 72 -6.43 5.33 -3.72
N PRO A 73 -6.95 4.09 -3.90
CA PRO A 73 -7.44 3.66 -5.19
C PRO A 73 -8.69 4.44 -5.60
N PRO A 74 -9.06 4.43 -6.89
CA PRO A 74 -10.37 4.89 -7.32
C PRO A 74 -11.49 4.17 -6.56
N ALA A 75 -12.53 4.90 -6.18
CA ALA A 75 -13.64 4.35 -5.38
C ALA A 75 -14.38 3.20 -6.09
N ASP A 76 -14.46 3.27 -7.42
CA ASP A 76 -15.06 2.25 -8.30
C ASP A 76 -14.03 1.38 -9.03
N GLY A 77 -12.78 1.38 -8.55
CA GLY A 77 -11.67 0.69 -9.18
C GLY A 77 -10.68 0.13 -8.18
N GLY A 78 -9.42 0.13 -8.54
CA GLY A 78 -8.37 -0.37 -7.67
C GLY A 78 -6.97 -0.10 -8.22
N HIS A 79 -5.98 -0.52 -7.45
CA HIS A 79 -4.58 -0.51 -7.89
C HIS A 79 -3.79 -1.73 -7.39
N LEU A 80 -2.77 -2.09 -8.14
CA LEU A 80 -1.67 -2.94 -7.69
C LEU A 80 -0.51 -2.03 -7.28
N ARG A 81 -0.10 -2.11 -6.02
CA ARG A 81 0.97 -1.32 -5.42
C ARG A 81 2.04 -2.18 -4.80
N ILE A 82 3.29 -1.81 -4.97
CA ILE A 82 4.42 -2.37 -4.22
C ILE A 82 4.88 -1.36 -3.19
N VAL A 83 4.91 -1.78 -1.93
CA VAL A 83 5.38 -0.98 -0.79
C VAL A 83 6.73 -1.52 -0.33
N HIS A 84 7.75 -0.69 -0.46
CA HIS A 84 9.07 -0.95 0.09
C HIS A 84 9.23 -0.14 1.38
N SER A 85 9.42 -0.81 2.49
CA SER A 85 9.64 -0.18 3.79
C SER A 85 11.07 -0.44 4.27
N ALA A 86 11.75 0.62 4.71
CA ALA A 86 13.10 0.53 5.22
C ALA A 86 13.14 -0.10 6.61
N GLU A 87 14.28 -0.70 6.96
CA GLU A 87 14.57 -1.19 8.30
C GLU A 87 14.59 -0.06 9.34
N LYS A 88 14.27 -0.37 10.57
CA LYS A 88 14.55 0.54 11.69
C LYS A 88 16.06 0.57 11.95
N PRO A 89 16.67 1.74 12.10
CA PRO A 89 18.08 1.79 12.50
C PRO A 89 18.25 1.23 13.92
N ALA A 90 19.40 0.62 14.16
CA ALA A 90 19.77 0.18 15.50
C ALA A 90 19.72 1.34 16.49
N GLY A 91 19.06 1.15 17.63
CA GLY A 91 18.90 2.17 18.65
C GLY A 91 17.83 3.22 18.34
N TYR A 92 16.94 2.97 17.37
CA TYR A 92 15.78 3.84 17.15
C TYR A 92 14.98 4.00 18.46
N ASP A 93 14.74 5.25 18.81
CA ASP A 93 13.98 5.64 20.00
C ASP A 93 12.75 6.45 19.57
N GLN A 94 11.57 5.86 19.72
CA GLN A 94 10.31 6.52 19.38
C GLN A 94 10.07 7.81 20.18
N ALA A 95 10.59 7.91 21.41
CA ALA A 95 10.43 9.10 22.23
C ALA A 95 11.20 10.32 21.66
N ARG A 96 12.17 10.08 20.80
CA ARG A 96 12.96 11.11 20.11
C ARG A 96 12.58 11.31 18.65
N ASP A 97 11.57 10.57 18.20
CA ASP A 97 11.10 10.65 16.82
C ASP A 97 10.12 11.82 16.66
N GLU A 98 10.58 12.89 16.01
CA GLU A 98 9.77 14.09 15.73
C GLU A 98 8.54 13.80 14.86
N SER A 99 8.53 12.68 14.14
CA SER A 99 7.39 12.25 13.33
C SER A 99 6.35 11.44 14.11
N TYR A 100 6.66 11.06 15.37
CA TYR A 100 5.73 10.30 16.20
C TYR A 100 4.43 11.07 16.42
N LYS A 101 3.32 10.39 16.18
CA LYS A 101 1.98 10.90 16.47
C LYS A 101 1.25 9.89 17.35
N PRO A 102 0.76 10.30 18.53
CA PRO A 102 -0.03 9.42 19.40
C PRO A 102 -1.35 9.03 18.73
N ILE A 103 -1.97 7.99 19.25
CA ILE A 103 -3.35 7.66 18.91
C ILE A 103 -4.25 8.81 19.38
N ARG A 104 -5.21 9.18 18.54
CA ARG A 104 -6.17 10.25 18.74
C ARG A 104 -7.56 9.87 18.25
N GLU A 105 -8.53 10.74 18.49
CA GLU A 105 -9.86 10.59 17.89
C GLU A 105 -9.76 10.47 16.35
N PRO A 106 -10.50 9.51 15.78
CA PRO A 106 -10.50 9.31 14.33
C PRO A 106 -10.96 10.55 13.57
N PHE A 107 -10.28 10.86 12.50
CA PHE A 107 -10.69 11.88 11.54
C PHE A 107 -10.66 11.35 10.11
N LEU A 108 -11.56 11.85 9.28
CA LEU A 108 -11.61 11.53 7.86
C LEU A 108 -10.55 12.35 7.13
N ARG A 109 -9.70 11.69 6.35
CA ARG A 109 -8.73 12.39 5.49
C ARG A 109 -9.45 13.16 4.38
N GLY A 110 -8.76 14.13 3.77
CA GLY A 110 -9.31 14.97 2.72
C GLY A 110 -9.75 14.24 1.43
N ASN A 111 -9.36 12.96 1.27
CA ASN A 111 -9.82 12.10 0.18
C ASN A 111 -11.27 11.59 0.33
N GLY A 112 -11.86 11.72 1.53
CA GLY A 112 -13.24 11.29 1.81
C GLY A 112 -13.42 9.77 2.01
N HIS A 113 -12.35 8.96 1.95
CA HIS A 113 -12.44 7.49 1.96
C HIS A 113 -11.60 6.84 3.06
N THR A 114 -10.63 7.56 3.62
CA THR A 114 -9.70 7.01 4.60
C THR A 114 -9.84 7.73 5.94
N TRP A 115 -10.10 6.97 6.98
CA TRP A 115 -10.08 7.41 8.36
C TRP A 115 -8.72 7.14 8.99
N ASP A 116 -8.24 8.05 9.81
CA ASP A 116 -6.93 8.03 10.45
C ASP A 116 -7.06 8.37 11.92
N ARG A 117 -6.35 7.67 12.79
CA ARG A 117 -6.30 7.95 14.23
C ARG A 117 -4.87 8.06 14.78
N GLY A 118 -3.88 8.31 13.93
CA GLY A 118 -2.49 8.44 14.33
C GLY A 118 -1.87 7.10 14.77
N GLY A 119 -1.08 7.10 15.83
CA GLY A 119 -0.37 5.93 16.32
C GLY A 119 0.85 5.56 15.47
N ASN A 120 1.41 6.50 14.71
CA ASN A 120 2.52 6.26 13.79
C ASN A 120 3.83 6.91 14.25
N ASN A 121 4.92 6.40 13.69
CA ASN A 121 6.27 6.92 13.82
C ASN A 121 6.98 6.87 12.46
N ALA A 122 8.28 7.15 12.42
CA ALA A 122 9.07 7.14 11.18
C ALA A 122 9.07 5.79 10.44
N PHE A 123 8.76 4.70 11.12
CA PHE A 123 8.83 3.32 10.60
C PHE A 123 7.50 2.57 10.68
N SER A 124 6.42 3.28 10.94
CA SER A 124 5.07 2.72 10.95
C SER A 124 4.08 3.62 10.24
N SER A 125 3.08 3.02 9.62
CA SER A 125 1.93 3.79 9.11
C SER A 125 1.05 4.27 10.26
N PRO A 126 0.24 5.32 10.05
CA PRO A 126 -0.90 5.57 10.94
C PRO A 126 -1.82 4.36 11.04
N ILE A 127 -2.49 4.23 12.17
CA ILE A 127 -3.63 3.32 12.28
C ILE A 127 -4.78 3.96 11.51
N HIS A 128 -5.22 3.28 10.46
CA HIS A 128 -6.23 3.81 9.54
C HIS A 128 -7.19 2.72 9.09
N LYS A 129 -8.28 3.12 8.49
CA LYS A 129 -9.18 2.26 7.73
C LYS A 129 -9.62 3.00 6.47
N SER A 130 -9.76 2.28 5.38
CA SER A 130 -10.30 2.80 4.11
C SER A 130 -11.52 2.00 3.70
N THR A 131 -12.36 2.57 2.84
CA THR A 131 -13.46 1.84 2.19
C THR A 131 -12.89 1.02 1.03
N THR A 132 -12.06 0.04 1.39
CA THR A 132 -11.37 -0.86 0.44
C THR A 132 -11.37 -2.29 0.95
N ILE A 133 -11.25 -3.23 0.01
CA ILE A 133 -10.74 -4.58 0.29
C ILE A 133 -9.30 -4.60 -0.18
N ASP A 134 -8.39 -4.99 0.71
CA ASP A 134 -6.97 -5.06 0.38
C ASP A 134 -6.50 -6.51 0.43
N TRP A 135 -5.91 -6.98 -0.64
CA TRP A 135 -5.18 -8.24 -0.67
C TRP A 135 -3.69 -7.92 -0.67
N ALA A 136 -2.97 -8.46 0.30
CA ALA A 136 -1.55 -8.18 0.40
C ALA A 136 -0.73 -9.44 0.57
N VAL A 137 0.49 -9.42 0.01
CA VAL A 137 1.46 -10.51 0.08
C VAL A 137 2.81 -9.96 0.47
N LEU A 138 3.43 -10.53 1.51
CA LEU A 138 4.79 -10.18 1.89
C LEU A 138 5.78 -10.92 0.98
N LEU A 139 6.48 -10.16 0.13
CA LEU A 139 7.39 -10.67 -0.88
C LEU A 139 8.82 -10.85 -0.36
N GLU A 140 9.28 -9.95 0.51
CA GLU A 140 10.64 -9.96 1.07
C GLU A 140 10.62 -9.39 2.50
N GLY A 141 11.54 -9.87 3.34
CA GLY A 141 11.74 -9.40 4.71
C GLY A 141 10.63 -9.80 5.66
N LYS A 142 10.47 -9.02 6.73
CA LYS A 142 9.44 -9.18 7.76
C LYS A 142 8.63 -7.91 7.92
N ARG A 143 7.39 -8.05 8.32
CA ARG A 143 6.50 -6.94 8.60
C ARG A 143 5.53 -7.28 9.72
N THR A 144 5.05 -6.28 10.42
CA THR A 144 4.05 -6.49 11.47
C THR A 144 2.79 -5.71 11.12
N LEU A 145 1.67 -6.41 11.05
CA LEU A 145 0.34 -5.84 10.97
C LEU A 145 -0.11 -5.45 12.38
N LEU A 146 -0.54 -4.20 12.54
CA LEU A 146 -1.06 -3.67 13.81
C LEU A 146 -2.58 -3.67 13.76
N LEU A 147 -3.20 -4.40 14.68
CA LEU A 147 -4.64 -4.50 14.86
C LEU A 147 -5.03 -4.08 16.28
N ASP A 148 -6.31 -3.81 16.51
CA ASP A 148 -6.82 -3.52 17.87
C ASP A 148 -6.64 -4.71 18.83
N SER A 149 -6.63 -5.93 18.30
CA SER A 149 -6.35 -7.16 19.06
C SER A 149 -4.85 -7.37 19.36
N GLY A 150 -3.98 -6.54 18.82
CA GLY A 150 -2.53 -6.60 19.01
C GLY A 150 -1.76 -6.77 17.70
N PRO A 151 -0.42 -6.78 17.78
CA PRO A 151 0.45 -6.94 16.63
C PRO A 151 0.43 -8.38 16.11
N LEU A 152 0.40 -8.52 14.79
CA LEU A 152 0.49 -9.78 14.07
C LEU A 152 1.78 -9.78 13.21
N PRO A 153 2.83 -10.51 13.62
CA PRO A 153 4.03 -10.67 12.80
C PRO A 153 3.73 -11.44 11.51
N MET A 154 4.37 -11.02 10.43
CA MET A 154 4.26 -11.66 9.12
C MET A 154 5.65 -11.96 8.56
N GLU A 155 5.76 -13.07 7.86
CA GLU A 155 6.96 -13.56 7.19
C GLU A 155 6.74 -13.66 5.68
N LYS A 156 7.83 -13.80 4.94
CA LYS A 156 7.80 -13.95 3.48
C LYS A 156 6.85 -15.06 3.03
N GLY A 157 5.94 -14.73 2.14
CA GLY A 157 4.90 -15.61 1.61
C GLY A 157 3.56 -15.49 2.32
N ASP A 158 3.52 -14.88 3.51
CA ASP A 158 2.25 -14.64 4.19
C ASP A 158 1.37 -13.69 3.40
N THR A 159 0.07 -13.96 3.46
CA THR A 159 -0.97 -13.17 2.82
C THR A 159 -1.97 -12.68 3.85
N VAL A 160 -2.54 -11.51 3.60
CA VAL A 160 -3.60 -10.94 4.42
C VAL A 160 -4.70 -10.37 3.53
N VAL A 161 -5.93 -10.53 3.97
CA VAL A 161 -7.10 -9.85 3.41
C VAL A 161 -7.64 -8.88 4.47
N GLN A 162 -7.70 -7.61 4.14
CA GLN A 162 -8.25 -6.56 5.00
C GLN A 162 -9.58 -6.09 4.41
N ILE A 163 -10.61 -6.10 5.25
CA ILE A 163 -11.98 -5.77 4.84
C ILE A 163 -12.45 -4.51 5.56
N ALA A 164 -11.97 -3.35 5.09
CA ALA A 164 -12.31 -2.03 5.63
C ALA A 164 -12.15 -1.90 7.15
N ASN A 165 -11.20 -2.60 7.76
CA ASN A 165 -10.95 -2.60 9.20
C ASN A 165 -9.82 -1.63 9.60
N TRP A 166 -9.81 -1.24 10.89
CA TRP A 166 -8.69 -0.50 11.47
C TRP A 166 -7.42 -1.33 11.47
N HIS A 167 -6.36 -0.77 10.91
CA HIS A 167 -5.05 -1.42 10.87
C HIS A 167 -3.92 -0.40 10.69
N GLY A 168 -2.72 -0.85 10.96
CA GLY A 168 -1.48 -0.15 10.66
C GLY A 168 -0.38 -1.14 10.33
N TRP A 169 0.74 -0.62 9.87
CA TRP A 169 1.88 -1.43 9.49
C TRP A 169 3.15 -0.88 10.12
N THR A 170 3.99 -1.75 10.63
CA THR A 170 5.32 -1.38 11.09
C THR A 170 6.36 -2.40 10.63
N ASN A 171 7.57 -1.92 10.42
CA ASN A 171 8.70 -2.79 10.21
C ASN A 171 9.34 -3.13 11.54
N PRO A 172 9.71 -4.38 11.76
CA PRO A 172 10.61 -4.73 12.86
C PRO A 172 12.02 -4.18 12.58
N ASP A 173 13.02 -5.03 12.48
CA ASP A 173 14.42 -4.63 12.39
C ASP A 173 15.03 -4.84 11.01
N GLU A 174 14.21 -5.20 10.03
CA GLU A 174 14.66 -5.42 8.65
C GLU A 174 13.74 -4.73 7.64
N HIS A 175 14.24 -4.49 6.42
CA HIS A 175 13.42 -3.96 5.33
C HIS A 175 12.34 -4.97 4.93
N SER A 176 11.30 -4.48 4.27
CA SER A 176 10.28 -5.36 3.69
C SER A 176 9.81 -4.86 2.33
N LEU A 177 9.41 -5.80 1.49
CA LEU A 177 8.73 -5.55 0.22
C LEU A 177 7.38 -6.26 0.24
N MET A 178 6.30 -5.53 0.06
CA MET A 178 4.95 -6.05 0.13
C MET A 178 4.14 -5.60 -1.06
N ALA A 179 3.42 -6.51 -1.69
CA ALA A 179 2.46 -6.20 -2.73
C ALA A 179 1.07 -6.03 -2.13
N PHE A 180 0.33 -5.03 -2.60
CA PHE A 180 -1.06 -4.76 -2.25
C PHE A 180 -1.90 -4.66 -3.51
N VAL A 181 -3.01 -5.36 -3.56
CA VAL A 181 -4.13 -5.09 -4.46
C VAL A 181 -5.21 -4.45 -3.62
N MET A 182 -5.45 -3.15 -3.82
CA MET A 182 -6.46 -2.40 -3.11
C MET A 182 -7.62 -2.12 -4.07
N ILE A 183 -8.82 -2.50 -3.65
CA ILE A 183 -10.04 -2.39 -4.45
C ILE A 183 -11.04 -1.54 -3.68
N GLY A 184 -11.57 -0.51 -4.32
CA GLY A 184 -12.64 0.30 -3.76
C GLY A 184 -13.85 -0.56 -3.38
N SER A 185 -14.46 -0.27 -2.24
CA SER A 185 -15.61 -1.01 -1.73
C SER A 185 -16.67 -0.06 -1.16
N GLU A 186 -17.89 -0.55 -1.06
CA GLU A 186 -18.98 0.13 -0.35
C GLU A 186 -19.25 -0.59 0.98
N ASP A 187 -19.56 0.18 2.01
CA ASP A 187 -20.06 -0.38 3.27
C ASP A 187 -21.50 -0.87 3.05
N ASP A 188 -21.73 -2.16 3.21
CA ASP A 188 -23.05 -2.77 3.06
C ASP A 188 -23.99 -2.53 4.26
N GLY A 189 -23.52 -1.78 5.26
CA GLY A 189 -24.25 -1.46 6.48
C GLY A 189 -24.47 -2.64 7.44
N ARG A 190 -23.93 -3.83 7.12
CA ARG A 190 -24.06 -5.05 7.95
C ARG A 190 -22.96 -5.22 8.99
N GLY A 191 -22.03 -4.26 9.06
CA GLY A 191 -20.98 -4.22 10.09
C GLY A 191 -21.55 -3.98 11.48
N GLY A 192 -22.46 -4.85 11.92
CA GLY A 192 -23.03 -4.83 13.25
C GLY A 192 -22.05 -5.32 14.29
N LYS A 193 -22.20 -4.81 15.52
CA LYS A 193 -21.54 -5.37 16.70
C LYS A 193 -21.77 -6.87 16.72
N ARG A 194 -20.70 -7.67 16.79
CA ARG A 194 -20.84 -9.06 17.23
C ARG A 194 -21.38 -8.97 18.65
N GLU A 195 -22.63 -9.43 18.84
CA GLU A 195 -23.18 -9.67 20.16
C GLU A 195 -22.38 -10.75 20.90
#